data_9b42ba26f76e537350dfe2117b1a9176
#
_entry.id   9b42ba26f76e537350dfe2117b1a9176
#
_cell.length_a   1.000
_cell.length_b   1.000
_cell.length_c   1.000
_cell.angle_alpha   90.00
_cell.angle_beta   90.00
_cell.angle_gamma   90.00
#
_symmetry.space_group_name_H-M   'P 1'
#
loop_
_entity.id
_entity.type
_entity.pdbx_description
1 polymer ?
#
loop_
_entity_poly.entity_id
_entity_poly.type
_entity_poly.pdbx_seq_one_letter_code
_entity_poly.pdbx_strand_id
1 'polypeptide(L)'
;MSLKKMLAVVAAASLAAAAAPAFAANPFSDVPMNHWAYDAVEQLSAKGILEGYPNGTFKGNRAMTRYEIATMVARMMAAGGLSGEDLEKLKALVVEFQPELEALGVKVDGFDSRLSALEKGVGGWKITGQMRFDYNAWDNDGAATGAGADGFTMNRARLFLHKDLTDGITFDARYHAGRFDRWWLTAKDFMGLEGLTMRGGQFYLDWEDEDGLYDDNDAFNMDANYRGFDLKYNRGMFTVEGFAASNQGGSIYDPNASDEYYGARLKFDFSEKFWLSLNGLWYNVDNTNYKTYWAGLGFSFMDGLELKGAYYMEDIDGAAIDDPKAWKAILDVSQDVLKFTSLWVEYAQFDQGFYIDRSPWSFSDVLWPGDISAGVTLPDDADVLFVKAKQKWNDKWSTIERYVKYDIDNFWDAKEWSVAIGYQYSPNLYFELAYADMDGSFFDPNYDNNQIRFRTLLNF
;
A
#
# COMPACT_ATOMS: atom_id res chain seq x y z
N MET A 1 15.54 -6.56 26.76
CA MET A 1 14.31 -5.74 26.96
C MET A 1 13.84 -5.84 28.41
N SER A 2 13.54 -4.72 29.09
CA SER A 2 13.09 -4.79 30.47
C SER A 2 11.65 -5.34 30.54
N LEU A 3 11.37 -6.16 31.56
CA LEU A 3 10.04 -6.73 31.83
C LEU A 3 8.94 -5.65 31.86
N LYS A 4 9.29 -4.41 32.23
CA LYS A 4 8.38 -3.24 32.23
C LYS A 4 7.95 -2.82 30.82
N LYS A 5 8.85 -2.86 29.82
CA LYS A 5 8.53 -2.56 28.42
C LYS A 5 7.62 -3.63 27.82
N MET A 6 7.87 -4.89 28.13
CA MET A 6 7.01 -6.00 27.70
C MET A 6 5.61 -5.94 28.30
N LEU A 7 5.50 -5.61 29.58
CA LEU A 7 4.20 -5.44 30.27
C LEU A 7 3.41 -4.24 29.72
N ALA A 8 4.06 -3.15 29.32
CA ALA A 8 3.38 -1.99 28.75
C ALA A 8 2.78 -2.30 27.36
N VAL A 9 3.49 -3.04 26.53
CA VAL A 9 3.00 -3.47 25.20
C VAL A 9 1.88 -4.51 25.34
N VAL A 10 2.02 -5.46 26.25
CA VAL A 10 0.97 -6.45 26.53
C VAL A 10 -0.27 -5.76 27.15
N ALA A 11 -0.08 -4.75 28.01
CA ALA A 11 -1.18 -3.97 28.56
C ALA A 11 -1.88 -3.12 27.49
N ALA A 12 -1.14 -2.52 26.53
CA ALA A 12 -1.73 -1.80 25.41
C ALA A 12 -2.50 -2.74 24.47
N ALA A 13 -1.95 -3.91 24.18
CA ALA A 13 -2.62 -4.92 23.38
C ALA A 13 -3.85 -5.52 24.08
N SER A 14 -3.79 -5.72 25.40
CA SER A 14 -4.91 -6.21 26.18
C SER A 14 -6.00 -5.16 26.39
N LEU A 15 -5.67 -3.87 26.47
CA LEU A 15 -6.65 -2.78 26.47
C LEU A 15 -7.35 -2.63 25.11
N ALA A 16 -6.63 -2.81 24.00
CA ALA A 16 -7.23 -2.86 22.67
C ALA A 16 -8.15 -4.08 22.49
N ALA A 17 -7.78 -5.22 23.07
CA ALA A 17 -8.62 -6.43 23.08
C ALA A 17 -9.82 -6.33 24.03
N ALA A 18 -9.69 -5.59 25.15
CA ALA A 18 -10.78 -5.38 26.11
C ALA A 18 -11.77 -4.30 25.68
N ALA A 19 -11.36 -3.41 24.76
CA ALA A 19 -12.23 -2.44 24.10
C ALA A 19 -12.95 -3.03 22.88
N ALA A 20 -12.74 -4.30 22.54
CA ALA A 20 -13.57 -4.99 21.58
C ALA A 20 -15.02 -4.94 22.11
N PRO A 21 -15.97 -4.36 21.36
CA PRO A 21 -17.37 -4.47 21.73
C PRO A 21 -17.66 -5.94 21.89
N ALA A 22 -18.28 -6.32 23.01
CA ALA A 22 -18.83 -7.65 23.14
C ALA A 22 -19.63 -7.90 21.86
N PHE A 23 -19.19 -8.85 21.02
CA PHE A 23 -19.92 -9.23 19.82
C PHE A 23 -21.35 -9.51 20.28
N ALA A 24 -22.28 -8.70 19.85
CA ALA A 24 -23.68 -9.00 20.04
C ALA A 24 -23.88 -10.37 19.39
N ALA A 25 -24.24 -11.37 20.19
CA ALA A 25 -24.54 -12.69 19.67
C ALA A 25 -25.50 -12.50 18.48
N ASN A 26 -25.28 -13.26 17.41
CA ASN A 26 -26.16 -13.20 16.23
C ASN A 26 -27.62 -13.09 16.70
N PRO A 27 -28.33 -12.00 16.34
CA PRO A 27 -29.70 -11.80 16.81
C PRO A 27 -30.67 -12.85 16.27
N PHE A 28 -30.23 -13.72 15.34
CA PHE A 28 -31.07 -14.69 14.66
C PHE A 28 -30.64 -16.13 14.95
N SER A 29 -31.52 -16.87 15.60
CA SER A 29 -31.26 -18.24 16.05
C SER A 29 -31.17 -19.29 14.92
N ASP A 30 -31.59 -18.94 13.72
CA ASP A 30 -31.66 -19.82 12.54
C ASP A 30 -30.58 -19.54 11.49
N VAL A 31 -29.60 -18.67 11.79
CA VAL A 31 -28.41 -18.47 10.96
C VAL A 31 -27.20 -19.10 11.67
N PRO A 32 -26.72 -20.28 11.23
CA PRO A 32 -25.58 -20.95 11.85
C PRO A 32 -24.27 -20.15 11.72
N MET A 33 -23.43 -20.16 12.75
CA MET A 33 -22.13 -19.45 12.74
C MET A 33 -21.19 -19.88 11.62
N ASN A 34 -21.35 -21.07 11.09
CA ASN A 34 -20.56 -21.58 9.97
C ASN A 34 -21.22 -21.33 8.59
N HIS A 35 -22.32 -20.59 8.54
CA HIS A 35 -22.98 -20.24 7.29
C HIS A 35 -22.20 -19.10 6.60
N TRP A 36 -21.95 -19.20 5.31
CA TRP A 36 -21.19 -18.22 4.53
C TRP A 36 -21.71 -16.77 4.65
N ALA A 37 -23.01 -16.58 4.89
CA ALA A 37 -23.63 -15.27 5.03
C ALA A 37 -23.72 -14.77 6.49
N TYR A 38 -23.18 -15.52 7.48
CA TYR A 38 -23.32 -15.18 8.90
C TYR A 38 -22.82 -13.77 9.21
N ASP A 39 -21.60 -13.45 8.81
CA ASP A 39 -20.97 -12.15 9.09
C ASP A 39 -21.71 -10.99 8.40
N ALA A 40 -22.22 -11.21 7.18
CA ALA A 40 -22.99 -10.21 6.45
C ALA A 40 -24.35 -9.92 7.14
N VAL A 41 -25.03 -10.96 7.59
CA VAL A 41 -26.32 -10.85 8.31
C VAL A 41 -26.12 -10.15 9.65
N GLU A 42 -25.06 -10.50 10.39
CA GLU A 42 -24.70 -9.85 11.65
C GLU A 42 -24.39 -8.37 11.46
N GLN A 43 -23.53 -8.02 10.51
CA GLN A 43 -23.17 -6.63 10.23
C GLN A 43 -24.38 -5.78 9.78
N LEU A 44 -25.21 -6.29 8.90
CA LEU A 44 -26.40 -5.58 8.43
C LEU A 44 -27.43 -5.44 9.54
N SER A 45 -27.54 -6.41 10.44
CA SER A 45 -28.40 -6.34 11.62
C SER A 45 -27.87 -5.33 12.63
N ALA A 46 -26.57 -5.30 12.90
CA ALA A 46 -25.95 -4.32 13.78
C ALA A 46 -26.12 -2.88 13.28
N LYS A 47 -26.17 -2.67 11.96
CA LYS A 47 -26.49 -1.39 11.32
C LYS A 47 -28.00 -1.07 11.27
N GLY A 48 -28.85 -1.94 11.78
CA GLY A 48 -30.33 -1.77 11.75
C GLY A 48 -30.93 -1.88 10.35
N ILE A 49 -30.19 -2.36 9.37
CA ILE A 49 -30.67 -2.57 7.98
C ILE A 49 -31.54 -3.83 7.91
N LEU A 50 -31.05 -4.92 8.54
CA LEU A 50 -31.79 -6.17 8.65
C LEU A 50 -32.42 -6.29 10.02
N GLU A 51 -33.71 -6.53 10.06
CA GLU A 51 -34.45 -6.98 11.23
C GLU A 51 -35.02 -8.37 10.94
N GLY A 52 -34.86 -9.26 11.92
CA GLY A 52 -35.51 -10.57 11.87
C GLY A 52 -36.97 -10.50 12.25
N TYR A 53 -37.55 -11.67 12.39
CA TYR A 53 -38.93 -11.80 12.87
C TYR A 53 -39.01 -11.66 14.39
N PRO A 54 -40.20 -11.32 14.94
CA PRO A 54 -40.38 -11.15 16.39
C PRO A 54 -39.98 -12.37 17.25
N ASN A 55 -39.89 -13.55 16.62
CA ASN A 55 -39.43 -14.79 17.28
C ASN A 55 -37.90 -14.99 17.26
N GLY A 56 -37.12 -13.99 16.86
CA GLY A 56 -35.68 -14.08 16.84
C GLY A 56 -35.06 -14.91 15.70
N THR A 57 -35.82 -15.11 14.59
CA THR A 57 -35.33 -15.84 13.42
C THR A 57 -35.14 -14.91 12.22
N PHE A 58 -34.23 -15.24 11.32
CA PHE A 58 -33.98 -14.54 10.04
C PHE A 58 -34.87 -15.09 8.91
N LYS A 59 -35.09 -16.42 8.91
CA LYS A 59 -35.87 -17.16 7.91
C LYS A 59 -35.33 -17.02 6.48
N GLY A 60 -34.02 -17.18 6.31
CA GLY A 60 -33.29 -17.01 5.03
C GLY A 60 -33.83 -17.86 3.86
N ASN A 61 -34.56 -18.94 4.12
CA ASN A 61 -35.16 -19.80 3.10
C ASN A 61 -36.59 -19.34 2.67
N ARG A 62 -37.08 -18.23 3.23
CA ARG A 62 -38.42 -17.70 2.88
C ARG A 62 -38.27 -16.64 1.79
N ALA A 63 -39.13 -16.66 0.79
CA ALA A 63 -39.29 -15.56 -0.17
C ALA A 63 -39.72 -14.29 0.55
N MET A 64 -39.06 -13.17 0.31
CA MET A 64 -39.38 -11.86 0.83
C MET A 64 -40.51 -11.23 -0.01
N THR A 65 -41.43 -10.55 0.64
CA THR A 65 -42.41 -9.73 -0.04
C THR A 65 -41.76 -8.43 -0.54
N ARG A 66 -42.39 -7.77 -1.54
CA ARG A 66 -41.96 -6.44 -2.02
C ARG A 66 -41.89 -5.40 -0.90
N TYR A 67 -42.87 -5.41 0.03
CA TYR A 67 -42.90 -4.52 1.20
C TYR A 67 -41.76 -4.78 2.19
N GLU A 68 -41.37 -6.04 2.41
CA GLU A 68 -40.21 -6.37 3.26
C GLU A 68 -38.92 -5.84 2.61
N ILE A 69 -38.77 -5.98 1.30
CA ILE A 69 -37.63 -5.42 0.55
C ILE A 69 -37.66 -3.88 0.60
N ALA A 70 -38.83 -3.24 0.35
CA ALA A 70 -38.94 -1.79 0.43
C ALA A 70 -38.57 -1.25 1.82
N THR A 71 -38.92 -1.97 2.89
CA THR A 71 -38.53 -1.61 4.26
C THR A 71 -37.03 -1.64 4.45
N MET A 72 -36.34 -2.61 3.87
CA MET A 72 -34.87 -2.67 3.90
C MET A 72 -34.24 -1.53 3.09
N VAL A 73 -34.78 -1.22 1.91
CA VAL A 73 -34.34 -0.08 1.08
C VAL A 73 -34.51 1.23 1.85
N ALA A 74 -35.65 1.43 2.52
CA ALA A 74 -35.89 2.60 3.36
C ALA A 74 -34.86 2.76 4.49
N ARG A 75 -34.45 1.66 5.12
CA ARG A 75 -33.40 1.64 6.16
C ARG A 75 -32.03 1.93 5.59
N MET A 76 -31.67 1.37 4.42
CA MET A 76 -30.45 1.69 3.72
C MET A 76 -30.39 3.18 3.36
N MET A 77 -31.47 3.77 2.91
CA MET A 77 -31.56 5.22 2.67
C MET A 77 -31.38 6.05 3.95
N ALA A 78 -31.87 5.58 5.08
CA ALA A 78 -31.71 6.26 6.38
C ALA A 78 -30.33 6.10 6.99
N ALA A 79 -29.70 4.94 6.82
CA ALA A 79 -28.37 4.64 7.36
C ALA A 79 -27.27 5.49 6.71
N GLY A 80 -27.43 5.84 5.43
CA GLY A 80 -26.42 6.63 4.69
C GLY A 80 -25.08 5.91 4.52
N GLY A 81 -24.06 6.63 4.09
CA GLY A 81 -22.69 6.12 4.05
C GLY A 81 -22.35 5.18 2.87
N LEU A 82 -23.25 5.01 1.92
CA LEU A 82 -23.00 4.27 0.68
C LEU A 82 -22.36 5.19 -0.36
N SER A 83 -21.43 4.67 -1.14
CA SER A 83 -20.73 5.39 -2.20
C SER A 83 -20.49 4.50 -3.42
N GLY A 84 -20.19 5.11 -4.56
CA GLY A 84 -19.84 4.37 -5.78
C GLY A 84 -20.94 3.42 -6.23
N GLU A 85 -20.56 2.19 -6.58
CA GLU A 85 -21.45 1.17 -7.14
C GLU A 85 -22.61 0.78 -6.20
N ASP A 86 -22.38 0.77 -4.89
CA ASP A 86 -23.42 0.43 -3.91
C ASP A 86 -24.51 1.51 -3.85
N LEU A 87 -24.15 2.75 -4.06
CA LEU A 87 -25.09 3.86 -4.14
C LEU A 87 -25.94 3.78 -5.41
N GLU A 88 -25.36 3.44 -6.57
CA GLU A 88 -26.10 3.24 -7.81
C GLU A 88 -27.07 2.05 -7.71
N LYS A 89 -26.66 0.97 -7.04
CA LYS A 89 -27.56 -0.16 -6.72
C LYS A 89 -28.72 0.27 -5.82
N LEU A 90 -28.44 1.10 -4.81
CA LEU A 90 -29.51 1.64 -3.95
C LEU A 90 -30.48 2.54 -4.74
N LYS A 91 -29.99 3.41 -5.63
CA LYS A 91 -30.81 4.23 -6.53
C LYS A 91 -31.75 3.36 -7.37
N ALA A 92 -31.21 2.32 -8.00
CA ALA A 92 -32.02 1.39 -8.78
C ALA A 92 -33.11 0.69 -7.95
N LEU A 93 -32.82 0.31 -6.70
CA LEU A 93 -33.78 -0.27 -5.78
C LEU A 93 -34.86 0.74 -5.35
N VAL A 94 -34.49 1.99 -5.11
CA VAL A 94 -35.46 3.06 -4.77
C VAL A 94 -36.45 3.28 -5.91
N VAL A 95 -35.98 3.30 -7.16
CA VAL A 95 -36.84 3.41 -8.35
C VAL A 95 -37.74 2.18 -8.48
N GLU A 96 -37.20 0.97 -8.34
CA GLU A 96 -37.98 -0.28 -8.47
C GLU A 96 -39.05 -0.43 -7.39
N PHE A 97 -38.79 0.02 -6.17
CA PHE A 97 -39.71 -0.13 -5.02
C PHE A 97 -40.39 1.19 -4.64
N GLN A 98 -40.40 2.19 -5.52
CA GLN A 98 -41.02 3.50 -5.26
C GLN A 98 -42.49 3.40 -4.75
N PRO A 99 -43.35 2.60 -5.37
CA PRO A 99 -44.75 2.53 -4.90
C PRO A 99 -44.89 1.98 -3.47
N GLU A 100 -44.09 0.98 -3.12
CA GLU A 100 -44.06 0.38 -1.79
C GLU A 100 -43.43 1.32 -0.75
N LEU A 101 -42.36 2.06 -1.12
CA LEU A 101 -41.77 3.07 -0.28
C LEU A 101 -42.71 4.21 0.05
N GLU A 102 -43.46 4.73 -0.94
CA GLU A 102 -44.48 5.75 -0.75
C GLU A 102 -45.61 5.24 0.15
N ALA A 103 -46.08 3.99 -0.03
CA ALA A 103 -47.06 3.36 0.82
C ALA A 103 -46.56 3.19 2.27
N LEU A 104 -45.24 3.05 2.50
CA LEU A 104 -44.62 3.03 3.83
C LEU A 104 -44.40 4.44 4.40
N GLY A 105 -44.82 5.50 3.70
CA GLY A 105 -44.63 6.89 4.11
C GLY A 105 -43.20 7.42 3.94
N VAL A 106 -42.38 6.72 3.18
CA VAL A 106 -41.01 7.16 2.86
C VAL A 106 -41.09 8.20 1.74
N LYS A 107 -40.59 9.42 2.00
CA LYS A 107 -40.51 10.45 0.97
C LYS A 107 -39.38 10.13 -0.01
N VAL A 108 -39.74 9.57 -1.14
CA VAL A 108 -38.85 9.26 -2.24
C VAL A 108 -38.63 10.48 -3.13
N ASP A 109 -39.65 11.38 -3.16
CA ASP A 109 -39.55 12.63 -3.91
C ASP A 109 -38.37 13.48 -3.44
N GLY A 110 -37.47 13.75 -4.36
CA GLY A 110 -36.27 14.54 -4.09
C GLY A 110 -35.10 13.75 -3.52
N PHE A 111 -35.16 12.40 -3.41
CA PHE A 111 -33.97 11.60 -3.04
C PHE A 111 -32.86 11.83 -4.01
N ASP A 112 -33.11 11.76 -5.32
CA ASP A 112 -32.12 12.08 -6.36
C ASP A 112 -31.67 13.54 -6.29
N SER A 113 -32.56 14.47 -5.99
CA SER A 113 -32.21 15.90 -5.85
C SER A 113 -31.39 16.16 -4.61
N ARG A 114 -31.65 15.50 -3.50
CA ARG A 114 -30.86 15.61 -2.26
C ARG A 114 -29.52 14.94 -2.40
N LEU A 115 -29.46 13.80 -3.07
CA LEU A 115 -28.23 13.10 -3.38
C LEU A 115 -27.37 13.92 -4.35
N SER A 116 -27.99 14.44 -5.44
CA SER A 116 -27.32 15.35 -6.38
C SER A 116 -26.89 16.66 -5.70
N ALA A 117 -27.63 17.15 -4.70
CA ALA A 117 -27.23 18.30 -3.90
C ALA A 117 -26.07 17.98 -2.95
N LEU A 118 -26.03 16.74 -2.40
CA LEU A 118 -24.90 16.27 -1.58
C LEU A 118 -23.64 16.07 -2.44
N GLU A 119 -23.78 15.44 -3.60
CA GLU A 119 -22.73 15.29 -4.60
C GLU A 119 -22.23 16.67 -5.09
N LYS A 120 -23.13 17.61 -5.34
CA LYS A 120 -22.81 19.01 -5.67
C LYS A 120 -22.23 19.78 -4.48
N GLY A 121 -22.67 19.48 -3.25
CA GLY A 121 -22.18 20.11 -2.03
C GLY A 121 -20.73 19.79 -1.74
N VAL A 122 -20.29 18.56 -2.05
CA VAL A 122 -18.87 18.14 -2.06
C VAL A 122 -18.19 18.48 -3.39
N GLY A 123 -18.94 18.99 -4.38
CA GLY A 123 -18.42 19.38 -5.70
C GLY A 123 -17.88 18.19 -6.51
N GLY A 124 -18.38 16.97 -6.27
CA GLY A 124 -17.92 15.74 -6.93
C GLY A 124 -16.51 15.29 -6.50
N TRP A 125 -15.99 15.80 -5.39
CA TRP A 125 -14.75 15.31 -4.82
C TRP A 125 -14.96 13.99 -4.09
N LYS A 126 -14.07 13.03 -4.32
CA LYS A 126 -13.88 11.84 -3.50
C LYS A 126 -12.76 12.12 -2.52
N ILE A 127 -13.05 12.05 -1.24
CA ILE A 127 -12.09 12.31 -0.16
C ILE A 127 -11.96 11.03 0.64
N THR A 128 -10.74 10.52 0.73
CA THR A 128 -10.38 9.36 1.55
C THR A 128 -9.18 9.72 2.41
N GLY A 129 -8.87 8.92 3.39
CA GLY A 129 -7.73 9.19 4.23
C GLY A 129 -7.10 7.96 4.84
N GLN A 130 -5.90 8.16 5.35
CA GLN A 130 -5.13 7.13 6.05
C GLN A 130 -4.42 7.73 7.25
N MET A 131 -4.57 7.10 8.41
CA MET A 131 -3.82 7.42 9.62
C MET A 131 -3.08 6.18 10.09
N ARG A 132 -1.81 6.34 10.48
CA ARG A 132 -0.99 5.29 11.07
C ARG A 132 -0.32 5.80 12.34
N PHE A 133 -0.58 5.10 13.42
CA PHE A 133 0.03 5.33 14.73
C PHE A 133 0.87 4.12 15.07
N ASP A 134 2.13 4.35 15.42
CA ASP A 134 3.02 3.30 15.89
C ASP A 134 3.48 3.63 17.32
N TYR A 135 3.52 2.62 18.17
CA TYR A 135 4.29 2.64 19.39
C TYR A 135 5.51 1.76 19.19
N ASN A 136 6.68 2.32 19.40
CA ASN A 136 7.96 1.61 19.27
C ASN A 136 8.63 1.53 20.66
N ALA A 137 9.20 0.38 20.95
CA ALA A 137 10.06 0.18 22.11
C ALA A 137 11.34 -0.52 21.64
N TRP A 138 12.49 0.09 21.94
CA TRP A 138 13.82 -0.37 21.56
C TRP A 138 14.58 -0.87 22.79
N ASP A 139 15.44 -1.86 22.63
CA ASP A 139 16.24 -2.34 23.75
C ASP A 139 17.35 -1.34 24.12
N ASN A 140 17.99 -0.75 23.11
CA ASN A 140 19.00 0.27 23.28
C ASN A 140 18.45 1.65 22.91
N ASP A 141 18.15 2.47 23.91
CA ASP A 141 17.67 3.84 23.73
C ASP A 141 18.75 4.69 23.04
N GLY A 142 18.60 4.90 21.73
CA GLY A 142 19.18 6.02 20.99
C GLY A 142 20.71 6.21 21.02
N ALA A 143 21.46 5.29 21.54
CA ALA A 143 22.90 5.47 21.72
C ALA A 143 23.70 5.28 20.42
N ALA A 144 23.14 4.69 19.40
CA ALA A 144 23.76 4.53 18.11
C ALA A 144 22.82 5.00 17.00
N THR A 145 23.08 6.17 16.49
CA THR A 145 22.79 6.64 15.13
C THR A 145 21.54 6.02 14.45
N GLY A 146 20.37 6.57 14.73
CA GLY A 146 19.17 6.30 13.96
C GLY A 146 18.11 5.42 14.60
N ALA A 147 18.38 4.71 15.69
CA ALA A 147 17.32 4.06 16.45
C ALA A 147 16.38 5.12 17.04
N GLY A 148 15.09 5.02 16.72
CA GLY A 148 14.09 5.95 17.21
C GLY A 148 13.98 5.87 18.74
N ALA A 149 13.56 6.95 19.38
CA ALA A 149 13.23 6.93 20.80
C ALA A 149 11.99 6.04 21.04
N ASP A 150 11.92 5.43 22.22
CA ASP A 150 10.70 4.79 22.68
C ASP A 150 9.53 5.77 22.64
N GLY A 151 8.38 5.33 22.18
CA GLY A 151 7.19 6.14 22.26
C GLY A 151 6.21 5.99 21.11
N PHE A 152 5.20 6.85 21.15
CA PHE A 152 4.16 6.93 20.14
C PHE A 152 4.57 7.89 19.02
N THR A 153 4.39 7.44 17.78
CA THR A 153 4.61 8.25 16.59
C THR A 153 3.38 8.20 15.69
N MET A 154 3.07 9.31 15.03
CA MET A 154 2.10 9.35 13.95
C MET A 154 2.86 9.39 12.63
N ASN A 155 3.14 8.23 12.06
CA ASN A 155 3.95 8.11 10.86
C ASN A 155 3.19 8.45 9.59
N ARG A 156 1.86 8.35 9.59
CA ARG A 156 1.02 8.72 8.46
C ARG A 156 -0.22 9.48 8.92
N ALA A 157 -0.42 10.65 8.33
CA ALA A 157 -1.67 11.40 8.36
C ALA A 157 -1.89 11.92 6.94
N ARG A 158 -2.64 11.17 6.14
CA ARG A 158 -2.81 11.41 4.70
C ARG A 158 -4.27 11.62 4.38
N LEU A 159 -4.56 12.64 3.56
CA LEU A 159 -5.84 12.82 2.89
C LEU A 159 -5.61 12.71 1.38
N PHE A 160 -6.43 11.94 0.73
CA PHE A 160 -6.42 11.78 -0.72
C PHE A 160 -7.67 12.47 -1.29
N LEU A 161 -7.45 13.30 -2.28
CA LEU A 161 -8.49 14.02 -3.00
C LEU A 161 -8.49 13.54 -4.44
N HIS A 162 -9.64 13.17 -4.96
CA HIS A 162 -9.82 12.80 -6.36
C HIS A 162 -11.04 13.51 -6.93
N LYS A 163 -10.94 13.94 -8.16
CA LYS A 163 -12.05 14.55 -8.89
C LYS A 163 -11.99 14.24 -10.37
N ASP A 164 -13.08 13.74 -10.91
CA ASP A 164 -13.34 13.70 -12.34
C ASP A 164 -13.73 15.12 -12.79
N LEU A 165 -12.92 15.76 -13.63
CA LEU A 165 -13.17 17.11 -14.16
C LEU A 165 -14.05 17.06 -15.42
N THR A 166 -13.73 16.12 -16.30
CA THR A 166 -14.49 15.77 -17.51
C THR A 166 -14.28 14.29 -17.82
N ASP A 167 -14.97 13.77 -18.84
CA ASP A 167 -14.67 12.46 -19.39
C ASP A 167 -13.21 12.41 -19.84
N GLY A 168 -12.42 11.57 -19.18
CA GLY A 168 -10.99 11.38 -19.48
C GLY A 168 -10.02 12.37 -18.83
N ILE A 169 -10.49 13.38 -18.07
CA ILE A 169 -9.60 14.26 -17.30
C ILE A 169 -9.90 14.16 -15.81
N THR A 170 -8.90 13.78 -15.02
CA THR A 170 -9.00 13.71 -13.54
C THR A 170 -7.98 14.62 -12.87
N PHE A 171 -8.29 15.03 -11.67
CA PHE A 171 -7.36 15.69 -10.75
C PHE A 171 -7.23 14.85 -9.49
N ASP A 172 -6.01 14.62 -9.08
CA ASP A 172 -5.66 13.88 -7.89
C ASP A 172 -4.71 14.70 -7.02
N ALA A 173 -4.86 14.60 -5.69
CA ALA A 173 -3.94 15.22 -4.75
C ALA A 173 -3.84 14.42 -3.45
N ARG A 174 -2.68 14.48 -2.81
CA ARG A 174 -2.46 13.95 -1.47
C ARG A 174 -1.97 15.07 -0.55
N TYR A 175 -2.67 15.25 0.57
CA TYR A 175 -2.21 16.08 1.66
C TYR A 175 -1.54 15.20 2.71
N HIS A 176 -0.28 15.48 3.04
CA HIS A 176 0.52 14.74 3.99
C HIS A 176 1.53 15.66 4.68
N ALA A 177 1.79 15.44 5.98
CA ALA A 177 2.79 16.19 6.74
C ALA A 177 2.64 17.72 6.63
N GLY A 178 1.39 18.22 6.64
CA GLY A 178 1.12 19.65 6.63
C GLY A 178 1.12 20.32 5.25
N ARG A 179 1.24 19.58 4.17
CA ARG A 179 1.28 20.12 2.79
C ARG A 179 0.67 19.17 1.76
N PHE A 180 0.36 19.68 0.56
CA PHE A 180 0.14 18.83 -0.60
C PHE A 180 1.50 18.35 -1.12
N ASP A 181 1.79 17.08 -0.89
CA ASP A 181 3.03 16.45 -1.34
C ASP A 181 2.88 15.73 -2.70
N ARG A 182 1.65 15.56 -3.18
CA ARG A 182 1.31 15.06 -4.51
C ARG A 182 0.08 15.80 -5.03
N TRP A 183 0.08 16.17 -6.30
CA TRP A 183 -1.05 16.79 -6.99
C TRP A 183 -0.81 16.76 -8.49
N TRP A 184 -1.72 16.23 -9.26
CA TRP A 184 -1.55 16.11 -10.70
C TRP A 184 -2.88 16.06 -11.44
N LEU A 185 -2.83 16.41 -12.73
CA LEU A 185 -3.87 16.17 -13.71
C LEU A 185 -3.51 14.93 -14.53
N THR A 186 -4.48 14.09 -14.81
CA THR A 186 -4.36 13.01 -15.78
C THR A 186 -5.31 13.28 -16.95
N ALA A 187 -4.81 13.19 -18.18
CA ALA A 187 -5.63 13.25 -19.39
C ALA A 187 -5.47 11.92 -20.16
N LYS A 188 -6.56 11.18 -20.27
CA LYS A 188 -6.64 9.96 -21.07
C LYS A 188 -6.90 10.31 -22.54
N ASP A 189 -6.46 9.46 -23.45
CA ASP A 189 -6.56 9.63 -24.90
C ASP A 189 -6.08 11.03 -25.35
N PHE A 190 -4.96 11.42 -24.74
CA PHE A 190 -4.39 12.75 -24.91
C PHE A 190 -4.15 13.07 -26.40
N MET A 191 -4.53 14.28 -26.82
CA MET A 191 -4.50 14.73 -28.22
C MET A 191 -5.32 13.86 -29.18
N GLY A 192 -6.31 13.09 -28.66
CA GLY A 192 -7.15 12.20 -29.47
C GLY A 192 -6.47 10.88 -29.86
N LEU A 193 -5.34 10.55 -29.21
CA LEU A 193 -4.64 9.29 -29.42
C LEU A 193 -5.09 8.27 -28.38
N GLU A 194 -5.89 7.30 -28.82
CA GLU A 194 -6.37 6.19 -27.96
C GLU A 194 -5.20 5.46 -27.29
N GLY A 195 -5.27 5.30 -25.96
CA GLY A 195 -4.24 4.66 -25.16
C GLY A 195 -3.09 5.56 -24.75
N LEU A 196 -3.03 6.82 -25.19
CA LEU A 196 -2.06 7.79 -24.72
C LEU A 196 -2.61 8.51 -23.46
N THR A 197 -1.92 8.38 -22.36
CA THR A 197 -2.21 9.10 -21.11
C THR A 197 -1.11 10.12 -20.85
N MET A 198 -1.51 11.34 -20.48
CA MET A 198 -0.60 12.38 -20.00
C MET A 198 -0.90 12.67 -18.53
N ARG A 199 0.15 12.77 -17.73
CA ARG A 199 0.09 13.33 -16.37
C ARG A 199 0.91 14.61 -16.31
N GLY A 200 0.42 15.61 -15.60
CA GLY A 200 1.14 16.87 -15.39
C GLY A 200 0.91 17.37 -13.97
N GLY A 201 1.99 17.66 -13.26
CA GLY A 201 1.93 18.09 -11.86
C GLY A 201 3.04 17.48 -11.02
N GLN A 202 2.74 17.23 -9.75
CA GLN A 202 3.62 16.51 -8.83
C GLN A 202 3.02 15.14 -8.54
N PHE A 203 3.56 14.10 -9.16
CA PHE A 203 3.06 12.74 -9.12
C PHE A 203 4.15 11.78 -8.63
N TYR A 204 3.75 10.60 -8.23
CA TYR A 204 4.63 9.51 -7.84
C TYR A 204 4.85 8.58 -9.04
N LEU A 205 6.09 8.17 -9.23
CA LEU A 205 6.47 7.14 -10.18
C LEU A 205 7.33 6.10 -9.50
N ASP A 206 7.03 4.85 -9.80
CA ASP A 206 7.78 3.70 -9.37
C ASP A 206 7.57 2.54 -10.36
N TRP A 207 8.49 2.41 -11.30
CA TRP A 207 8.41 1.37 -12.32
C TRP A 207 8.83 -0.01 -11.79
N GLU A 208 9.60 -0.05 -10.71
CA GLU A 208 10.00 -1.30 -10.07
C GLU A 208 8.83 -1.91 -9.30
N ASP A 209 7.97 -1.09 -8.64
CA ASP A 209 6.70 -1.54 -8.06
C ASP A 209 5.70 -1.99 -9.13
N GLU A 210 5.56 -1.22 -10.22
CA GLU A 210 4.70 -1.60 -11.35
C GLU A 210 5.12 -2.93 -11.99
N ASP A 211 6.38 -3.34 -11.88
CA ASP A 211 6.91 -4.62 -12.32
C ASP A 211 6.92 -5.69 -11.22
N GLY A 212 6.53 -5.33 -9.99
CA GLY A 212 6.51 -6.23 -8.84
C GLY A 212 7.90 -6.74 -8.47
N LEU A 213 8.92 -5.90 -8.59
CA LEU A 213 10.32 -6.25 -8.32
C LEU A 213 10.72 -6.09 -6.85
N TYR A 214 9.78 -5.78 -5.97
CA TYR A 214 9.94 -5.80 -4.51
C TYR A 214 8.59 -6.01 -3.82
N ASP A 215 8.59 -6.42 -2.56
CA ASP A 215 7.35 -6.77 -1.81
C ASP A 215 7.18 -5.93 -0.53
N ASP A 216 8.09 -5.07 -0.14
CA ASP A 216 8.01 -4.46 1.18
C ASP A 216 7.98 -2.94 1.20
N ASN A 217 9.02 -2.23 0.84
CA ASN A 217 9.05 -0.79 1.03
C ASN A 217 9.28 0.01 -0.24
N ASP A 218 10.52 0.12 -0.66
CA ASP A 218 10.90 1.12 -1.66
C ASP A 218 11.71 0.45 -2.79
N ALA A 219 11.71 1.04 -3.97
CA ALA A 219 12.53 0.63 -5.11
C ALA A 219 14.01 0.96 -4.93
N PHE A 220 14.91 0.34 -5.70
CA PHE A 220 16.33 0.71 -5.69
C PHE A 220 16.57 2.14 -6.18
N ASN A 221 15.90 2.53 -7.27
CA ASN A 221 16.22 3.75 -8.00
C ASN A 221 15.04 4.69 -8.20
N MET A 222 13.81 4.21 -8.12
CA MET A 222 12.66 4.97 -8.60
C MET A 222 11.45 4.91 -7.66
N ASP A 223 11.60 5.49 -6.49
CA ASP A 223 10.51 5.71 -5.52
C ASP A 223 10.47 7.17 -5.10
N ALA A 224 9.96 8.04 -5.97
CA ALA A 224 9.99 9.48 -5.69
C ALA A 224 8.76 10.24 -6.19
N ASN A 225 8.58 11.44 -5.64
CA ASN A 225 7.62 12.40 -6.13
C ASN A 225 8.32 13.30 -7.17
N TYR A 226 7.89 13.21 -8.41
CA TYR A 226 8.40 14.00 -9.52
C TYR A 226 7.44 15.13 -9.86
N ARG A 227 7.97 16.32 -10.11
CA ARG A 227 7.19 17.46 -10.59
C ARG A 227 7.51 17.72 -12.05
N GLY A 228 6.57 17.46 -12.92
CA GLY A 228 6.79 17.59 -14.36
C GLY A 228 5.66 17.00 -15.17
N PHE A 229 6.04 16.37 -16.27
CA PHE A 229 5.13 15.72 -17.19
C PHE A 229 5.56 14.28 -17.43
N ASP A 230 4.57 13.39 -17.52
CA ASP A 230 4.69 12.00 -17.87
C ASP A 230 3.73 11.67 -19.00
N LEU A 231 4.21 10.90 -19.97
CA LEU A 231 3.46 10.40 -21.11
C LEU A 231 3.57 8.88 -21.17
N LYS A 232 2.44 8.21 -21.05
CA LYS A 232 2.33 6.74 -21.08
C LYS A 232 1.43 6.31 -22.24
N TYR A 233 1.98 5.62 -23.19
CA TYR A 233 1.23 5.03 -24.30
C TYR A 233 1.14 3.53 -24.13
N ASN A 234 -0.08 3.04 -23.97
CA ASN A 234 -0.37 1.63 -23.78
C ASN A 234 -1.21 1.11 -24.94
N ARG A 235 -0.72 0.09 -25.64
CA ARG A 235 -1.45 -0.52 -26.75
C ARG A 235 -1.11 -2.00 -26.91
N GLY A 236 -2.09 -2.85 -26.58
CA GLY A 236 -1.95 -4.29 -26.71
C GLY A 236 -0.87 -4.81 -25.77
N MET A 237 0.16 -5.42 -26.36
CA MET A 237 1.23 -6.08 -25.60
C MET A 237 2.36 -5.15 -25.15
N PHE A 238 2.36 -3.88 -25.53
CA PHE A 238 3.46 -3.00 -25.18
C PHE A 238 3.01 -1.68 -24.56
N THR A 239 3.81 -1.19 -23.62
CA THR A 239 3.72 0.13 -23.02
C THR A 239 5.00 0.89 -23.32
N VAL A 240 4.86 2.13 -23.77
CA VAL A 240 5.96 3.10 -23.88
C VAL A 240 5.65 4.23 -22.92
N GLU A 241 6.58 4.55 -22.04
CA GLU A 241 6.41 5.62 -21.07
C GLU A 241 7.66 6.49 -21.02
N GLY A 242 7.47 7.78 -20.83
CA GLY A 242 8.59 8.70 -20.67
C GLY A 242 8.18 9.92 -19.88
N PHE A 243 9.07 10.41 -19.02
CA PHE A 243 8.82 11.60 -18.24
C PHE A 243 10.01 12.57 -18.25
N ALA A 244 9.68 13.84 -18.00
CA ALA A 244 10.64 14.90 -17.74
C ALA A 244 10.15 15.69 -16.51
N ALA A 245 10.97 15.75 -15.49
CA ALA A 245 10.57 16.31 -14.20
C ALA A 245 11.75 16.82 -13.40
N SER A 246 11.45 17.51 -12.30
CA SER A 246 12.38 17.74 -11.20
C SER A 246 11.97 16.91 -9.98
N ASN A 247 12.95 16.38 -9.26
CA ASN A 247 12.67 15.79 -7.96
C ASN A 247 12.46 16.91 -6.93
N GLN A 248 11.39 16.83 -6.18
CA GLN A 248 11.06 17.84 -5.19
C GLN A 248 11.36 17.38 -3.76
N GLY A 249 12.30 16.46 -3.56
CA GLY A 249 12.90 16.08 -2.26
C GLY A 249 12.06 16.31 -1.00
N GLY A 250 10.76 16.23 -1.10
CA GLY A 250 9.84 16.59 -0.01
C GLY A 250 9.57 18.09 0.16
N SER A 251 10.22 19.02 -0.54
CA SER A 251 9.93 20.46 -0.45
C SER A 251 9.28 20.97 -1.73
N ILE A 252 8.00 21.33 -1.67
CA ILE A 252 7.29 22.03 -2.75
C ILE A 252 7.76 23.49 -2.93
N TYR A 253 8.69 23.94 -2.10
CA TYR A 253 9.12 25.35 -2.02
C TYR A 253 10.63 25.55 -2.15
N ASP A 254 11.39 24.54 -2.58
CA ASP A 254 12.77 24.82 -2.96
C ASP A 254 12.83 25.28 -4.42
N PRO A 255 12.87 26.61 -4.68
CA PRO A 255 13.00 27.12 -6.03
C PRO A 255 14.40 26.87 -6.62
N ASN A 256 15.34 26.34 -5.81
CA ASN A 256 16.71 26.05 -6.19
C ASN A 256 16.95 24.55 -6.40
N ALA A 257 15.92 23.69 -6.24
CA ALA A 257 16.02 22.30 -6.64
C ALA A 257 16.20 22.24 -8.16
N SER A 258 17.45 22.25 -8.58
CA SER A 258 17.88 22.16 -9.98
C SER A 258 17.98 20.74 -10.48
N ASP A 259 17.52 19.77 -9.66
CA ASP A 259 17.62 18.36 -9.97
C ASP A 259 16.67 18.03 -11.10
N GLU A 260 17.22 17.74 -12.25
CA GLU A 260 16.47 17.35 -13.44
C GLU A 260 16.42 15.83 -13.51
N TYR A 261 15.23 15.29 -13.79
CA TYR A 261 14.98 13.86 -13.94
C TYR A 261 14.31 13.59 -15.25
N TYR A 262 14.84 12.62 -15.97
CA TYR A 262 14.28 12.10 -17.21
C TYR A 262 14.20 10.59 -17.13
N GLY A 263 13.11 10.02 -17.61
CA GLY A 263 12.99 8.57 -17.66
C GLY A 263 12.36 8.12 -18.96
N ALA A 264 12.73 6.93 -19.40
CA ALA A 264 12.13 6.24 -20.52
C ALA A 264 11.98 4.76 -20.22
N ARG A 265 10.81 4.19 -20.56
CA ARG A 265 10.47 2.79 -20.35
C ARG A 265 9.82 2.17 -21.56
N LEU A 266 10.20 0.93 -21.84
CA LEU A 266 9.50 0.03 -22.75
C LEU A 266 9.12 -1.23 -21.97
N LYS A 267 7.83 -1.55 -21.88
CA LYS A 267 7.35 -2.80 -21.30
C LYS A 267 6.62 -3.62 -22.34
N PHE A 268 6.88 -4.92 -22.34
CA PHE A 268 6.26 -5.91 -23.21
C PHE A 268 5.59 -6.98 -22.34
N ASP A 269 4.27 -7.05 -22.41
CA ASP A 269 3.46 -8.12 -21.84
C ASP A 269 3.17 -9.14 -22.95
N PHE A 270 4.11 -10.05 -23.20
CA PHE A 270 4.00 -11.03 -24.30
C PHE A 270 2.83 -12.00 -24.10
N SER A 271 2.50 -12.27 -22.86
CA SER A 271 1.34 -13.05 -22.44
C SER A 271 1.03 -12.77 -20.97
N GLU A 272 -0.03 -13.34 -20.44
CA GLU A 272 -0.32 -13.32 -19.00
C GLU A 272 0.78 -13.97 -18.15
N LYS A 273 1.72 -14.70 -18.77
CA LYS A 273 2.78 -15.45 -18.11
C LYS A 273 4.17 -14.87 -18.26
N PHE A 274 4.38 -13.99 -19.21
CA PHE A 274 5.73 -13.47 -19.47
C PHE A 274 5.71 -11.99 -19.85
N TRP A 275 6.47 -11.21 -19.10
CA TRP A 275 6.72 -9.81 -19.37
C TRP A 275 8.22 -9.48 -19.35
N LEU A 276 8.57 -8.41 -20.03
CA LEU A 276 9.91 -7.81 -20.08
C LEU A 276 9.79 -6.30 -20.02
N SER A 277 10.59 -5.64 -19.19
CA SER A 277 10.73 -4.18 -19.19
C SER A 277 12.17 -3.76 -19.45
N LEU A 278 12.34 -2.66 -20.15
CA LEU A 278 13.61 -1.98 -20.40
C LEU A 278 13.44 -0.54 -19.93
N ASN A 279 14.28 -0.09 -19.02
CA ASN A 279 14.10 1.16 -18.31
C ASN A 279 15.42 1.94 -18.31
N GLY A 280 15.29 3.27 -18.36
CA GLY A 280 16.42 4.19 -18.19
C GLY A 280 15.98 5.39 -17.39
N LEU A 281 16.78 5.79 -16.43
CA LEU A 281 16.64 6.96 -15.58
C LEU A 281 17.90 7.82 -15.68
N TRP A 282 17.73 9.09 -15.95
CA TRP A 282 18.81 10.07 -16.03
C TRP A 282 18.49 11.22 -15.10
N TYR A 283 19.39 11.55 -14.20
CA TYR A 283 19.18 12.66 -13.29
C TYR A 283 20.49 13.35 -12.92
N ASN A 284 20.36 14.63 -12.55
CA ASN A 284 21.46 15.44 -12.08
C ASN A 284 21.15 15.89 -10.65
N VAL A 285 22.08 15.59 -9.73
CA VAL A 285 22.02 16.04 -8.34
C VAL A 285 23.36 16.68 -8.00
N ASP A 286 23.33 17.89 -7.47
CA ASP A 286 24.54 18.65 -7.07
C ASP A 286 25.65 18.69 -8.16
N ASN A 287 25.25 18.87 -9.42
CA ASN A 287 26.11 18.86 -10.63
C ASN A 287 26.77 17.50 -10.94
N THR A 288 26.33 16.41 -10.34
CA THR A 288 26.73 15.06 -10.70
C THR A 288 25.63 14.41 -11.54
N ASN A 289 25.95 13.88 -12.71
CA ASN A 289 25.01 13.14 -13.52
C ASN A 289 25.02 11.67 -13.12
N TYR A 290 23.82 11.15 -12.93
CA TYR A 290 23.57 9.75 -12.68
C TYR A 290 22.75 9.19 -13.85
N LYS A 291 23.11 8.01 -14.30
CA LYS A 291 22.37 7.27 -15.32
C LYS A 291 22.23 5.85 -14.84
N THR A 292 20.99 5.41 -14.69
CA THR A 292 20.68 4.04 -14.31
C THR A 292 19.85 3.39 -15.39
N TYR A 293 20.26 2.22 -15.80
CA TYR A 293 19.54 1.39 -16.77
C TYR A 293 19.21 0.07 -16.14
N TRP A 294 17.99 -0.42 -16.36
CA TRP A 294 17.66 -1.78 -15.91
C TRP A 294 16.70 -2.48 -16.86
N ALA A 295 16.84 -3.80 -16.89
CA ALA A 295 15.92 -4.70 -17.52
C ALA A 295 15.26 -5.58 -16.46
N GLY A 296 13.94 -5.53 -16.39
CA GLY A 296 13.13 -6.40 -15.53
C GLY A 296 12.45 -7.48 -16.36
N LEU A 297 12.27 -8.66 -15.79
CA LEU A 297 11.53 -9.75 -16.41
C LEU A 297 10.74 -10.55 -15.36
N GLY A 298 9.63 -11.14 -15.77
CA GLY A 298 8.84 -12.05 -14.95
C GLY A 298 8.26 -13.18 -15.77
N PHE A 299 8.23 -14.36 -15.16
CA PHE A 299 7.66 -15.55 -15.72
C PHE A 299 6.77 -16.29 -14.71
N SER A 300 5.47 -16.35 -15.01
CA SER A 300 4.48 -17.07 -14.21
C SER A 300 4.34 -18.51 -14.71
N PHE A 301 4.79 -19.47 -13.91
CA PHE A 301 4.63 -20.90 -14.21
C PHE A 301 3.17 -21.33 -14.15
N MET A 302 2.47 -20.80 -13.17
CA MET A 302 1.05 -20.97 -12.89
C MET A 302 0.57 -19.79 -12.04
N ASP A 303 -0.74 -19.63 -11.89
CA ASP A 303 -1.31 -18.60 -11.03
C ASP A 303 -0.73 -18.72 -9.61
N GLY A 304 -0.14 -17.62 -9.14
CA GLY A 304 0.48 -17.53 -7.81
C GLY A 304 1.86 -18.18 -7.66
N LEU A 305 2.53 -18.54 -8.75
CA LEU A 305 3.93 -18.97 -8.75
C LEU A 305 4.70 -18.26 -9.86
N GLU A 306 5.53 -17.29 -9.48
CA GLU A 306 6.25 -16.43 -10.40
C GLU A 306 7.76 -16.39 -10.07
N LEU A 307 8.57 -16.38 -11.10
CA LEU A 307 10.00 -16.06 -11.05
C LEU A 307 10.21 -14.71 -11.71
N LYS A 308 10.77 -13.77 -10.97
CA LYS A 308 11.07 -12.41 -11.43
C LYS A 308 12.55 -12.12 -11.26
N GLY A 309 13.03 -11.11 -11.97
CA GLY A 309 14.38 -10.64 -11.78
C GLY A 309 14.65 -9.35 -12.52
N ALA A 310 15.72 -8.70 -12.14
CA ALA A 310 16.19 -7.50 -12.80
C ALA A 310 17.72 -7.46 -12.85
N TYR A 311 18.23 -6.79 -13.87
CA TYR A 311 19.64 -6.49 -14.04
C TYR A 311 19.81 -5.00 -14.24
N TYR A 312 20.69 -4.38 -13.46
CA TYR A 312 20.92 -2.95 -13.38
C TYR A 312 22.36 -2.62 -13.80
N MET A 313 22.54 -1.45 -14.34
CA MET A 313 23.82 -0.86 -14.66
C MET A 313 23.76 0.65 -14.42
N GLU A 314 24.75 1.20 -13.78
CA GLU A 314 24.86 2.63 -13.50
C GLU A 314 26.08 3.24 -14.16
N ASP A 315 25.96 4.53 -14.51
CA ASP A 315 27.06 5.39 -14.98
C ASP A 315 26.95 6.70 -14.19
N ILE A 316 27.91 6.95 -13.31
CA ILE A 316 27.92 8.10 -12.41
C ILE A 316 29.13 8.96 -12.72
N ASP A 317 28.92 10.21 -13.14
CA ASP A 317 30.00 11.14 -13.49
C ASP A 317 30.98 11.33 -12.33
N GLY A 318 32.25 11.02 -12.59
CA GLY A 318 33.33 11.21 -11.61
C GLY A 318 33.39 10.14 -10.51
N ALA A 319 32.62 9.06 -10.61
CA ALA A 319 32.76 7.91 -9.75
C ALA A 319 34.17 7.25 -9.90
N ALA A 320 34.60 6.62 -8.83
CA ALA A 320 35.88 5.90 -8.85
C ALA A 320 35.81 4.54 -9.57
N ILE A 321 34.59 4.00 -9.67
CA ILE A 321 34.27 2.73 -10.33
C ILE A 321 33.36 3.04 -11.52
N ASP A 322 33.78 2.61 -12.70
CA ASP A 322 32.98 2.77 -13.92
C ASP A 322 31.99 1.62 -14.08
N ASP A 323 30.74 1.95 -14.44
CA ASP A 323 29.68 1.01 -14.79
C ASP A 323 29.40 -0.10 -13.75
N PRO A 324 29.20 0.22 -12.46
CA PRO A 324 28.84 -0.79 -11.47
C PRO A 324 27.48 -1.39 -11.83
N LYS A 325 27.31 -2.66 -11.50
CA LYS A 325 26.15 -3.46 -11.88
C LYS A 325 25.49 -4.05 -10.64
N ALA A 326 24.22 -4.38 -10.79
CA ALA A 326 23.52 -5.20 -9.84
C ALA A 326 22.56 -6.15 -10.56
N TRP A 327 22.19 -7.21 -9.89
CA TRP A 327 21.11 -8.06 -10.34
C TRP A 327 20.34 -8.63 -9.17
N LYS A 328 19.10 -8.98 -9.40
CA LYS A 328 18.28 -9.70 -8.43
C LYS A 328 17.41 -10.77 -9.08
N ALA A 329 17.16 -11.81 -8.32
CA ALA A 329 16.24 -12.88 -8.66
C ALA A 329 15.23 -13.07 -7.52
N ILE A 330 13.97 -13.24 -7.87
CA ILE A 330 12.84 -13.28 -6.94
C ILE A 330 12.00 -14.50 -7.27
N LEU A 331 11.72 -15.32 -6.26
CA LEU A 331 10.71 -16.36 -6.30
C LEU A 331 9.51 -15.88 -5.46
N ASP A 332 8.38 -15.67 -6.13
CA ASP A 332 7.13 -15.24 -5.52
C ASP A 332 6.09 -16.38 -5.58
N VAL A 333 5.66 -16.83 -4.41
CA VAL A 333 4.71 -17.93 -4.26
C VAL A 333 3.54 -17.51 -3.39
N SER A 334 2.36 -17.50 -3.96
CA SER A 334 1.14 -17.14 -3.23
C SER A 334 0.73 -18.19 -2.20
N GLN A 335 -0.05 -17.78 -1.21
CA GLN A 335 -0.62 -18.70 -0.23
C GLN A 335 -1.54 -19.75 -0.86
N ASP A 336 -2.19 -19.44 -1.98
CA ASP A 336 -3.07 -20.40 -2.68
C ASP A 336 -2.30 -21.58 -3.25
N VAL A 337 -1.04 -21.41 -3.59
CA VAL A 337 -0.15 -22.49 -4.05
C VAL A 337 0.32 -23.35 -2.88
N LEU A 338 0.89 -22.73 -1.85
CA LEU A 338 1.45 -23.43 -0.69
C LEU A 338 0.39 -23.85 0.34
N LYS A 339 -0.85 -23.36 0.25
CA LYS A 339 -2.03 -23.64 1.08
C LYS A 339 -2.02 -23.01 2.48
N PHE A 340 -0.88 -22.78 3.08
CA PHE A 340 -0.80 -22.24 4.44
C PHE A 340 0.00 -20.94 4.54
N THR A 341 0.88 -20.64 3.60
CA THR A 341 1.72 -19.43 3.58
C THR A 341 1.95 -18.94 2.16
N SER A 342 2.16 -17.64 1.97
CA SER A 342 2.88 -17.12 0.80
C SER A 342 4.38 -17.13 1.10
N LEU A 343 5.20 -17.06 0.08
CA LEU A 343 6.65 -17.03 0.21
C LEU A 343 7.24 -16.12 -0.87
N TRP A 344 8.01 -15.12 -0.42
CA TRP A 344 8.88 -14.31 -1.25
C TRP A 344 10.32 -14.64 -0.89
N VAL A 345 11.13 -15.02 -1.86
CA VAL A 345 12.56 -15.24 -1.70
C VAL A 345 13.28 -14.41 -2.73
N GLU A 346 14.11 -13.50 -2.28
CA GLU A 346 14.87 -12.59 -3.13
C GLU A 346 16.36 -12.71 -2.80
N TYR A 347 17.16 -12.79 -3.84
CA TYR A 347 18.61 -12.67 -3.75
C TYR A 347 19.06 -11.58 -4.70
N ALA A 348 19.86 -10.66 -4.19
CA ALA A 348 20.44 -9.57 -4.98
C ALA A 348 21.95 -9.50 -4.77
N GLN A 349 22.67 -9.11 -5.81
CA GLN A 349 24.10 -8.89 -5.80
C GLN A 349 24.43 -7.55 -6.44
N PHE A 350 25.39 -6.86 -5.87
CA PHE A 350 25.80 -5.52 -6.25
C PHE A 350 27.33 -5.46 -6.39
N ASP A 351 27.81 -4.82 -7.43
CA ASP A 351 29.22 -4.49 -7.58
C ASP A 351 29.59 -3.33 -6.65
N GLN A 352 30.85 -3.27 -6.25
CA GLN A 352 31.45 -2.09 -5.62
C GLN A 352 31.16 -0.83 -6.45
N GLY A 353 30.77 0.24 -5.78
CA GLY A 353 30.47 1.51 -6.44
C GLY A 353 29.01 1.68 -6.86
N PHE A 354 28.18 0.66 -6.76
CA PHE A 354 26.74 0.77 -7.04
C PHE A 354 26.08 1.72 -6.03
N TYR A 355 25.22 2.63 -6.54
CA TYR A 355 24.50 3.58 -5.72
C TYR A 355 23.07 3.08 -5.48
N ILE A 356 22.72 2.88 -4.22
CA ILE A 356 21.35 2.49 -3.82
C ILE A 356 20.64 3.72 -3.29
N ASP A 357 19.64 4.21 -4.02
CA ASP A 357 18.84 5.35 -3.58
C ASP A 357 17.93 4.98 -2.40
N ARG A 358 17.36 3.76 -2.41
CA ARG A 358 16.50 3.27 -1.34
C ARG A 358 16.65 1.77 -1.13
N SER A 359 16.28 1.31 0.07
CA SER A 359 16.31 -0.10 0.40
C SER A 359 14.90 -0.70 0.43
N PRO A 360 14.62 -1.72 -0.40
CA PRO A 360 13.33 -2.41 -0.40
C PRO A 360 13.15 -3.40 0.75
N TRP A 361 14.17 -3.63 1.57
CA TRP A 361 14.19 -4.71 2.57
C TRP A 361 14.02 -4.24 4.01
N SER A 362 13.92 -2.95 4.28
CA SER A 362 13.81 -2.44 5.65
C SER A 362 12.50 -2.87 6.33
N PHE A 363 12.57 -3.23 7.61
CA PHE A 363 11.42 -3.69 8.41
C PHE A 363 10.38 -2.60 8.64
N SER A 364 10.79 -1.36 8.69
CA SER A 364 9.89 -0.25 8.96
C SER A 364 10.18 0.89 8.00
N ASP A 365 9.23 1.82 7.84
CA ASP A 365 9.48 3.07 7.14
C ASP A 365 10.54 3.95 7.86
N VAL A 366 11.24 3.41 8.83
CA VAL A 366 12.36 4.04 9.52
C VAL A 366 13.62 3.31 9.07
N LEU A 367 14.53 4.04 8.46
CA LEU A 367 15.85 3.56 8.10
C LEU A 367 16.53 3.01 9.36
N TRP A 368 16.89 1.77 9.29
CA TRP A 368 17.62 1.07 10.32
C TRP A 368 19.12 1.10 10.00
N PRO A 369 20.02 1.24 11.00
CA PRO A 369 21.46 1.36 10.74
C PRO A 369 22.11 0.16 10.06
N GLY A 370 21.47 -1.01 10.06
CA GLY A 370 21.94 -2.22 9.40
C GLY A 370 21.51 -2.34 7.95
N ASP A 371 20.54 -1.55 7.55
CA ASP A 371 20.04 -1.56 6.20
C ASP A 371 21.09 -0.99 5.22
N ILE A 372 21.20 -1.54 4.02
CA ILE A 372 21.88 -0.91 2.91
C ILE A 372 21.06 0.31 2.54
N SER A 373 21.31 1.40 3.23
CA SER A 373 20.41 2.53 3.27
C SER A 373 20.61 3.51 2.13
N ALA A 374 19.55 4.19 1.85
CA ALA A 374 19.36 5.22 0.86
C ALA A 374 20.51 6.21 0.74
N GLY A 375 20.93 6.52 -0.49
CA GLY A 375 21.92 7.53 -0.81
C GLY A 375 23.36 7.11 -0.53
N VAL A 376 23.66 5.83 -0.56
CA VAL A 376 24.99 5.30 -0.30
C VAL A 376 25.56 4.61 -1.53
N THR A 377 26.79 4.97 -1.89
CA THR A 377 27.59 4.19 -2.83
C THR A 377 28.25 3.04 -2.08
N LEU A 378 28.07 1.83 -2.55
CA LEU A 378 28.60 0.64 -1.89
C LEU A 378 30.15 0.65 -1.87
N PRO A 379 30.75 0.43 -0.70
CA PRO A 379 32.20 0.49 -0.55
C PRO A 379 32.93 -0.73 -1.12
N ASP A 380 32.23 -1.86 -1.26
CA ASP A 380 32.71 -3.13 -1.84
C ASP A 380 31.53 -3.90 -2.43
N ASP A 381 31.79 -5.06 -3.02
CA ASP A 381 30.73 -5.95 -3.52
C ASP A 381 29.78 -6.35 -2.38
N ALA A 382 28.51 -6.47 -2.67
CA ALA A 382 27.49 -6.77 -1.67
C ALA A 382 26.48 -7.82 -2.14
N ASP A 383 26.10 -8.70 -1.22
CA ASP A 383 25.05 -9.69 -1.40
C ASP A 383 23.90 -9.44 -0.43
N VAL A 384 22.68 -9.61 -0.90
CA VAL A 384 21.48 -9.52 -0.06
C VAL A 384 20.62 -10.76 -0.25
N LEU A 385 20.27 -11.41 0.85
CA LEU A 385 19.24 -12.45 0.88
C LEU A 385 18.04 -11.94 1.68
N PHE A 386 16.89 -11.84 1.04
CA PHE A 386 15.63 -11.47 1.68
C PHE A 386 14.61 -12.60 1.55
N VAL A 387 13.97 -12.95 2.66
CA VAL A 387 12.91 -13.95 2.71
C VAL A 387 11.74 -13.39 3.51
N LYS A 388 10.53 -13.45 2.94
CA LYS A 388 9.31 -13.06 3.62
C LYS A 388 8.26 -14.15 3.45
N ALA A 389 7.64 -14.53 4.55
CA ALA A 389 6.48 -15.41 4.56
C ALA A 389 5.29 -14.65 5.15
N LYS A 390 4.12 -14.86 4.58
CA LYS A 390 2.89 -14.23 5.06
C LYS A 390 1.76 -15.25 5.05
N GLN A 391 1.03 -15.33 6.15
CA GLN A 391 -0.12 -16.21 6.30
C GLN A 391 -1.37 -15.38 6.57
N LYS A 392 -2.38 -15.59 5.79
CA LYS A 392 -3.75 -15.16 6.07
C LYS A 392 -4.49 -16.37 6.66
N TRP A 393 -4.64 -16.39 7.99
CA TRP A 393 -5.31 -17.50 8.70
C TRP A 393 -6.82 -17.48 8.53
N ASN A 394 -7.39 -16.28 8.47
CA ASN A 394 -8.80 -16.01 8.19
C ASN A 394 -8.95 -14.53 7.83
N ASP A 395 -10.19 -14.02 7.72
CA ASP A 395 -10.45 -12.63 7.36
C ASP A 395 -9.98 -11.61 8.40
N LYS A 396 -9.63 -12.05 9.61
CA LYS A 396 -9.21 -11.17 10.71
C LYS A 396 -7.74 -11.32 11.09
N TRP A 397 -7.16 -12.51 11.00
CA TRP A 397 -5.83 -12.79 11.51
C TRP A 397 -4.83 -13.11 10.42
N SER A 398 -3.67 -12.52 10.53
CA SER A 398 -2.51 -12.78 9.67
C SER A 398 -1.23 -12.84 10.49
N THR A 399 -0.21 -13.51 9.96
CA THR A 399 1.16 -13.45 10.48
C THR A 399 2.11 -13.15 9.34
N ILE A 400 3.25 -12.55 9.66
CA ILE A 400 4.31 -12.20 8.74
C ILE A 400 5.63 -12.54 9.42
N GLU A 401 6.49 -13.26 8.74
CA GLU A 401 7.87 -13.54 9.12
C GLU A 401 8.80 -13.00 8.04
N ARG A 402 9.88 -12.33 8.44
CA ARG A 402 10.87 -11.77 7.54
C ARG A 402 12.27 -12.11 8.02
N TYR A 403 13.16 -12.28 7.08
CA TYR A 403 14.60 -12.39 7.30
C TYR A 403 15.32 -11.67 6.18
N VAL A 404 16.27 -10.82 6.52
CA VAL A 404 17.22 -10.24 5.58
C VAL A 404 18.63 -10.41 6.09
N LYS A 405 19.56 -10.74 5.22
CA LYS A 405 21.00 -10.73 5.46
C LYS A 405 21.64 -9.85 4.41
N TYR A 406 22.46 -8.92 4.88
CA TYR A 406 23.39 -8.14 4.08
C TYR A 406 24.79 -8.63 4.33
N ASP A 407 25.57 -8.79 3.27
CA ASP A 407 26.97 -9.21 3.31
C ASP A 407 27.74 -8.25 2.39
N ILE A 408 28.60 -7.41 2.95
CA ILE A 408 29.43 -6.49 2.18
C ILE A 408 30.88 -6.90 2.36
N ASP A 409 31.51 -7.36 1.28
CA ASP A 409 32.87 -7.87 1.27
C ASP A 409 33.86 -6.90 1.94
N ASN A 410 34.73 -7.45 2.76
CA ASN A 410 35.78 -6.71 3.49
C ASN A 410 35.29 -5.61 4.46
N PHE A 411 33.95 -5.47 4.65
CA PHE A 411 33.40 -4.44 5.52
C PHE A 411 32.62 -5.04 6.70
N TRP A 412 31.38 -5.52 6.48
CA TRP A 412 30.51 -5.98 7.55
C TRP A 412 29.35 -6.83 7.04
N ASP A 413 28.86 -7.68 7.93
CA ASP A 413 27.60 -8.40 7.78
C ASP A 413 26.54 -7.77 8.65
N ALA A 414 25.31 -7.72 8.19
CA ALA A 414 24.16 -7.40 9.01
C ALA A 414 23.01 -8.35 8.71
N LYS A 415 22.18 -8.59 9.70
CA LYS A 415 20.98 -9.39 9.53
C LYS A 415 19.85 -8.86 10.39
N GLU A 416 18.66 -9.04 9.90
CA GLU A 416 17.41 -8.78 10.62
C GLU A 416 16.51 -9.99 10.48
N TRP A 417 15.86 -10.37 11.56
CA TRP A 417 14.66 -11.20 11.46
C TRP A 417 13.51 -10.53 12.21
N SER A 418 12.31 -10.69 11.69
CA SER A 418 11.14 -10.10 12.32
C SER A 418 9.91 -11.00 12.18
N VAL A 419 9.02 -10.87 13.13
CA VAL A 419 7.72 -11.54 13.13
C VAL A 419 6.63 -10.53 13.49
N ALA A 420 5.48 -10.66 12.85
CA ALA A 420 4.33 -9.82 13.15
C ALA A 420 3.04 -10.63 13.19
N ILE A 421 2.14 -10.21 14.07
CA ILE A 421 0.75 -10.66 14.12
C ILE A 421 -0.15 -9.48 13.77
N GLY A 422 -0.98 -9.65 12.75
CA GLY A 422 -1.94 -8.68 12.28
C GLY A 422 -3.37 -9.05 12.61
N TYR A 423 -4.17 -8.06 12.98
CA TYR A 423 -5.60 -8.21 13.25
C TYR A 423 -6.43 -7.17 12.52
N GLN A 424 -7.26 -7.62 11.57
CA GLN A 424 -8.23 -6.79 10.87
C GLN A 424 -9.50 -6.68 11.73
N TYR A 425 -9.64 -5.57 12.45
CA TYR A 425 -10.80 -5.31 13.30
C TYR A 425 -12.06 -5.05 12.47
N SER A 426 -11.93 -4.20 11.45
CA SER A 426 -12.96 -3.87 10.47
C SER A 426 -12.29 -3.65 9.10
N PRO A 427 -13.04 -3.51 7.99
CA PRO A 427 -12.45 -3.22 6.68
C PRO A 427 -11.51 -2.00 6.68
N ASN A 428 -11.70 -1.10 7.62
CA ASN A 428 -11.00 0.19 7.70
C ASN A 428 -9.97 0.28 8.82
N LEU A 429 -9.93 -0.68 9.76
CA LEU A 429 -9.09 -0.61 10.95
C LEU A 429 -8.30 -1.90 11.14
N TYR A 430 -6.98 -1.76 11.13
CA TYR A 430 -6.01 -2.84 11.29
C TYR A 430 -5.06 -2.55 12.44
N PHE A 431 -4.72 -3.59 13.17
CA PHE A 431 -3.72 -3.60 14.24
C PHE A 431 -2.63 -4.60 13.94
N GLU A 432 -1.42 -4.29 14.35
CA GLU A 432 -0.26 -5.17 14.21
C GLU A 432 0.62 -5.08 15.45
N LEU A 433 1.07 -6.23 15.92
CA LEU A 433 2.15 -6.35 16.89
C LEU A 433 3.31 -7.05 16.21
N ALA A 434 4.47 -6.41 16.22
CA ALA A 434 5.68 -6.94 15.59
C ALA A 434 6.86 -6.93 16.56
N TYR A 435 7.77 -7.86 16.35
CA TYR A 435 9.08 -7.92 16.97
C TYR A 435 10.13 -8.04 15.87
N ALA A 436 11.21 -7.30 15.98
CA ALA A 436 12.37 -7.41 15.12
C ALA A 436 13.65 -7.48 15.96
N ASP A 437 14.60 -8.24 15.49
CA ASP A 437 15.93 -8.42 16.04
C ASP A 437 16.95 -8.12 14.95
N MET A 438 17.90 -7.27 15.27
CA MET A 438 18.82 -6.64 14.32
C MET A 438 20.24 -6.77 14.84
N ASP A 439 21.11 -7.35 14.04
CA ASP A 439 22.52 -7.62 14.37
C ASP A 439 23.41 -7.11 13.25
N GLY A 440 24.41 -6.28 13.59
CA GLY A 440 25.29 -5.61 12.66
C GLY A 440 24.71 -4.30 12.09
N SER A 441 25.58 -3.38 11.72
CA SER A 441 25.21 -2.16 11.02
C SER A 441 26.37 -1.60 10.20
N PHE A 442 26.07 -0.77 9.21
CA PHE A 442 27.07 -0.08 8.38
C PHE A 442 28.07 0.75 9.20
N PHE A 443 27.65 1.28 10.33
CA PHE A 443 28.47 2.14 11.18
C PHE A 443 29.06 1.44 12.39
N ASP A 444 28.50 0.29 12.80
CA ASP A 444 28.95 -0.46 13.97
C ASP A 444 28.70 -1.96 13.77
N PRO A 445 29.74 -2.74 13.47
CA PRO A 445 29.62 -4.19 13.30
C PRO A 445 29.22 -4.92 14.58
N ASN A 446 29.27 -4.26 15.74
CA ASN A 446 28.78 -4.82 17.01
C ASN A 446 27.38 -4.30 17.37
N TYR A 447 26.68 -3.69 16.43
CA TYR A 447 25.31 -3.25 16.65
C TYR A 447 24.43 -4.46 16.94
N ASP A 448 23.73 -4.42 18.07
CA ASP A 448 22.78 -5.43 18.50
C ASP A 448 21.58 -4.69 19.12
N ASN A 449 20.44 -4.82 18.51
CA ASN A 449 19.23 -4.15 18.98
C ASN A 449 17.99 -4.94 18.63
N ASN A 450 16.94 -4.73 19.40
CA ASN A 450 15.63 -5.28 19.06
C ASN A 450 14.54 -4.22 19.22
N GLN A 451 13.47 -4.42 18.48
CA GLN A 451 12.31 -3.53 18.47
C GLN A 451 11.03 -4.31 18.72
N ILE A 452 10.18 -3.77 19.56
CA ILE A 452 8.76 -4.13 19.57
C ILE A 452 7.98 -2.94 19.00
N ARG A 453 7.11 -3.23 18.03
CA ARG A 453 6.23 -2.23 17.42
C ARG A 453 4.77 -2.66 17.57
N PHE A 454 3.95 -1.75 18.07
CA PHE A 454 2.50 -1.86 17.95
C PHE A 454 2.00 -0.80 16.96
N ARG A 455 1.35 -1.23 15.90
CA ARG A 455 0.85 -0.37 14.81
C ARG A 455 -0.66 -0.38 14.77
N THR A 456 -1.24 0.79 14.53
CA THR A 456 -2.65 0.96 14.19
C THR A 456 -2.75 1.67 12.84
N LEU A 457 -3.46 1.07 11.90
CA LEU A 457 -3.72 1.64 10.58
C LEU A 457 -5.24 1.82 10.40
N LEU A 458 -5.65 3.07 10.18
CA LEU A 458 -7.03 3.46 9.88
C LEU A 458 -7.11 4.02 8.47
N ASN A 459 -7.99 3.46 7.65
CA ASN A 459 -8.38 4.02 6.34
C ASN A 459 -9.83 4.53 6.42
N PHE A 460 -10.18 5.61 5.76
CA PHE A 460 -11.53 6.19 5.77
C PHE A 460 -11.85 6.98 4.51
#